data_73ce8a56e0c69c30b4f67190fcd26bf0
#
_entry.id   73ce8a56e0c69c30b4f67190fcd26bf0
#
_cell.length_a   1.000
_cell.length_b   1.000
_cell.length_c   1.000
_cell.angle_alpha   90.00
_cell.angle_beta   90.00
_cell.angle_gamma   90.00
#
_symmetry.space_group_name_H-M   'P 1'
#
loop_
_entity.id
_entity.type
_entity.pdbx_description
1 polymer ?
#
loop_
_entity_poly.entity_id
_entity_poly.type
_entity_poly.pdbx_seq_one_letter_code
_entity_poly.pdbx_strand_id
1 'polypeptide(L)'
;MEENVRQFLSWVKESNPGESEFLQAVEEVAEAVLPIMEDHPRFKNMKILERMVEPERVITFRVPWLDDKGNIQVNRGYRIEMNSAIGPYKGGLRFHPSVNLSILKFLAFEQVFKNALTNILKVEIIIKQTRNNV
;
A
#
# COMPACT_ATOMS: atom_id res chain seq x y z
N MET A 1 -10.73 10.78 -21.31
CA MET A 1 -10.04 9.57 -20.78
C MET A 1 -8.68 9.94 -20.19
N GLU A 2 -7.68 10.35 -20.96
CA GLU A 2 -6.35 10.75 -20.44
C GLU A 2 -6.38 11.90 -19.39
N GLU A 3 -7.31 12.82 -19.51
CA GLU A 3 -7.44 13.94 -18.57
C GLU A 3 -7.89 13.49 -17.19
N ASN A 4 -8.85 12.56 -17.10
CA ASN A 4 -9.33 12.03 -15.83
C ASN A 4 -8.25 11.21 -15.11
N VAL A 5 -7.45 10.42 -15.88
CA VAL A 5 -6.29 9.70 -15.33
C VAL A 5 -5.27 10.68 -14.78
N ARG A 6 -4.92 11.72 -15.52
CA ARG A 6 -3.96 12.75 -15.07
C ARG A 6 -4.42 13.49 -13.82
N GLN A 7 -5.69 13.87 -13.77
CA GLN A 7 -6.24 14.54 -12.57
C GLN A 7 -6.22 13.63 -11.34
N PHE A 8 -6.59 12.36 -11.51
CA PHE A 8 -6.52 11.38 -10.46
C PHE A 8 -5.08 11.17 -9.95
N LEU A 9 -4.12 10.96 -10.84
CA LEU A 9 -2.71 10.78 -10.48
C LEU A 9 -2.09 12.02 -9.83
N SER A 10 -2.47 13.23 -10.25
CA SER A 10 -2.04 14.47 -9.60
C SER A 10 -2.50 14.52 -8.14
N TRP A 11 -3.78 14.21 -7.91
CA TRP A 11 -4.33 14.15 -6.55
C TRP A 11 -3.63 13.10 -5.68
N VAL A 12 -3.38 11.89 -6.20
CA VAL A 12 -2.64 10.85 -5.46
C VAL A 12 -1.24 11.30 -5.13
N LYS A 13 -0.54 11.93 -6.08
CA LYS A 13 0.82 12.44 -5.89
C LYS A 13 0.91 13.53 -4.82
N GLU A 14 -0.04 14.45 -4.82
CA GLU A 14 -0.11 15.52 -3.82
C GLU A 14 -0.36 14.97 -2.41
N SER A 15 -1.16 13.91 -2.30
CA SER A 15 -1.48 13.25 -1.03
C SER A 15 -0.36 12.31 -0.52
N ASN A 16 0.58 11.90 -1.39
CA ASN A 16 1.64 10.93 -1.11
C ASN A 16 3.02 11.42 -1.54
N PRO A 17 3.53 12.53 -1.00
CA PRO A 17 4.79 13.11 -1.43
C PRO A 17 5.97 12.18 -1.14
N GLY A 18 6.80 11.92 -2.16
CA GLY A 18 8.01 11.09 -2.03
C GLY A 18 7.78 9.57 -2.04
N GLU A 19 6.55 9.12 -2.29
CA GLU A 19 6.20 7.69 -2.33
C GLU A 19 6.22 7.14 -3.77
N SER A 20 7.40 7.13 -4.41
CA SER A 20 7.57 6.82 -5.84
C SER A 20 7.10 5.41 -6.22
N GLU A 21 7.41 4.40 -5.42
CA GLU A 21 7.03 3.02 -5.71
C GLU A 21 5.51 2.82 -5.61
N PHE A 22 4.89 3.47 -4.64
CA PHE A 22 3.44 3.45 -4.51
C PHE A 22 2.75 4.17 -5.67
N LEU A 23 3.25 5.35 -6.04
CA LEU A 23 2.72 6.14 -7.14
C LEU A 23 2.79 5.39 -8.48
N GLN A 24 3.88 4.69 -8.75
CA GLN A 24 4.02 3.87 -9.96
C GLN A 24 2.97 2.76 -10.01
N ALA A 25 2.76 2.03 -8.92
CA ALA A 25 1.75 0.98 -8.87
C ALA A 25 0.32 1.52 -9.06
N VAL A 26 0.03 2.70 -8.49
CA VAL A 26 -1.27 3.36 -8.67
C VAL A 26 -1.46 3.78 -10.13
N GLU A 27 -0.43 4.30 -10.79
CA GLU A 27 -0.48 4.70 -12.20
C GLU A 27 -0.82 3.50 -13.10
N GLU A 28 -0.11 2.38 -12.94
CA GLU A 28 -0.35 1.15 -13.71
C GLU A 28 -1.80 0.64 -13.55
N VAL A 29 -2.34 0.67 -12.35
CA VAL A 29 -3.73 0.27 -12.09
C VAL A 29 -4.73 1.28 -12.62
N ALA A 30 -4.47 2.58 -12.44
CA ALA A 30 -5.37 3.65 -12.87
C ALA A 30 -5.55 3.65 -14.39
N GLU A 31 -4.47 3.48 -15.15
CA GLU A 31 -4.50 3.37 -16.60
C GLU A 31 -5.36 2.21 -17.10
N ALA A 32 -5.34 1.08 -16.37
CA ALA A 32 -6.12 -0.10 -16.73
C ALA A 32 -7.60 0.00 -16.30
N VAL A 33 -7.88 0.58 -15.15
CA VAL A 33 -9.19 0.50 -14.49
C VAL A 33 -10.09 1.70 -14.79
N LEU A 34 -9.53 2.92 -14.85
CA LEU A 34 -10.33 4.13 -15.08
C LEU A 34 -11.14 4.10 -16.39
N PRO A 35 -10.61 3.64 -17.53
CA PRO A 35 -11.40 3.53 -18.76
C PRO A 35 -12.64 2.64 -18.59
N ILE A 36 -12.47 1.50 -17.90
CA ILE A 36 -13.58 0.57 -17.64
C ILE A 36 -14.62 1.20 -16.71
N MET A 37 -14.18 1.96 -15.71
CA MET A 37 -15.09 2.64 -14.77
C MET A 37 -15.89 3.76 -15.44
N GLU A 38 -15.33 4.44 -16.45
CA GLU A 38 -16.05 5.49 -17.20
C GLU A 38 -17.23 4.94 -17.99
N ASP A 39 -17.11 3.73 -18.51
CA ASP A 39 -18.16 3.03 -19.25
C ASP A 39 -19.29 2.55 -18.32
N HIS A 40 -19.07 2.60 -17.01
CA HIS A 40 -20.04 2.16 -16.01
C HIS A 40 -20.43 3.30 -15.05
N PRO A 41 -21.50 4.08 -15.34
CA PRO A 41 -21.92 5.23 -14.52
C PRO A 41 -22.11 4.93 -13.03
N ARG A 42 -22.45 3.68 -12.70
CA ARG A 42 -22.59 3.22 -11.31
C ARG A 42 -21.28 3.32 -10.53
N PHE A 43 -20.14 3.09 -11.16
CA PHE A 43 -18.83 3.13 -10.50
C PHE A 43 -18.26 4.53 -10.38
N LYS A 44 -18.55 5.39 -11.37
CA LYS A 44 -18.03 6.76 -11.44
C LYS A 44 -18.34 7.59 -10.20
N ASN A 45 -19.55 7.46 -9.65
CA ASN A 45 -20.01 8.27 -8.52
C ASN A 45 -19.60 7.69 -7.15
N MET A 46 -19.00 6.50 -7.11
CA MET A 46 -18.67 5.80 -5.85
C MET A 46 -17.26 6.07 -5.35
N LYS A 47 -16.45 6.82 -6.10
CA LYS A 47 -15.04 7.10 -5.80
C LYS A 47 -14.26 5.84 -5.42
N ILE A 48 -14.46 4.77 -6.19
CA ILE A 48 -13.93 3.44 -5.86
C ILE A 48 -12.41 3.47 -5.84
N LEU A 49 -11.78 4.05 -6.88
CA LEU A 49 -10.34 4.06 -7.01
C LEU A 49 -9.68 4.96 -5.95
N GLU A 50 -10.26 6.13 -5.67
CA GLU A 50 -9.81 7.01 -4.60
C GLU A 50 -9.86 6.31 -3.22
N ARG A 51 -10.88 5.51 -2.96
CA ARG A 51 -11.01 4.71 -1.74
C ARG A 51 -10.05 3.52 -1.70
N MET A 52 -9.61 3.03 -2.85
CA MET A 52 -8.66 1.92 -2.93
C MET A 52 -7.21 2.35 -2.76
N VAL A 53 -6.87 3.58 -3.14
CA VAL A 53 -5.50 4.10 -2.98
C VAL A 53 -5.25 4.70 -1.61
N GLU A 54 -6.31 5.04 -0.86
CA GLU A 54 -6.19 5.55 0.51
C GLU A 54 -6.25 4.40 1.50
N PRO A 55 -5.18 4.14 2.29
CA PRO A 55 -5.20 3.11 3.33
C PRO A 55 -6.27 3.40 4.39
N GLU A 56 -6.97 2.38 4.87
CA GLU A 56 -7.88 2.51 6.01
C GLU A 56 -7.10 2.86 7.28
N ARG A 57 -5.90 2.31 7.47
CA ARG A 57 -4.98 2.67 8.56
C ARG A 57 -3.53 2.42 8.19
N VAL A 58 -2.66 3.29 8.70
CA VAL A 58 -1.21 3.12 8.70
C VAL A 58 -0.73 3.17 10.15
N ILE A 59 -0.13 2.09 10.63
CA ILE A 59 0.39 1.99 11.99
C ILE A 59 1.91 1.95 11.91
N THR A 60 2.55 2.92 12.56
CA THR A 60 4.01 2.97 12.72
C THR A 60 4.35 2.75 14.18
N PHE A 61 5.26 1.84 14.47
CA PHE A 61 5.61 1.50 15.84
C PHE A 61 7.11 1.25 16.01
N ARG A 62 7.58 1.44 17.24
CA ARG A 62 8.96 1.21 17.64
C ARG A 62 9.15 -0.25 18.05
N VAL A 63 10.25 -0.88 17.60
CA VAL A 63 10.64 -2.24 17.93
C VAL A 63 12.04 -2.23 18.57
N PRO A 64 12.16 -2.18 19.90
CA PRO A 64 13.45 -2.38 20.55
C PRO A 64 13.79 -3.88 20.60
N TRP A 65 15.07 -4.21 20.42
CA TRP A 65 15.55 -5.58 20.46
C TRP A 65 17.05 -5.63 20.86
N LEU A 66 17.52 -6.77 21.33
CA LEU A 66 18.93 -6.99 21.63
C LEU A 66 19.62 -7.67 20.43
N ASP A 67 20.76 -7.15 20.03
CA ASP A 67 21.59 -7.81 19.03
C ASP A 67 22.45 -8.94 19.67
N ASP A 68 23.16 -9.70 18.84
CA ASP A 68 24.01 -10.82 19.28
C ASP A 68 25.18 -10.38 20.18
N LYS A 69 25.48 -9.08 20.21
CA LYS A 69 26.51 -8.48 21.07
C LYS A 69 25.95 -7.94 22.39
N GLY A 70 24.63 -8.08 22.61
CA GLY A 70 23.93 -7.58 23.79
C GLY A 70 23.61 -6.07 23.76
N ASN A 71 23.77 -5.39 22.62
CA ASN A 71 23.42 -3.98 22.49
C ASN A 71 21.94 -3.82 22.16
N ILE A 72 21.32 -2.78 22.73
CA ILE A 72 19.94 -2.42 22.42
C ILE A 72 19.90 -1.73 21.05
N GLN A 73 19.14 -2.29 20.16
CA GLN A 73 18.81 -1.74 18.85
C GLN A 73 17.37 -1.27 18.81
N VAL A 74 17.08 -0.28 17.97
CA VAL A 74 15.72 0.25 17.80
C VAL A 74 15.37 0.30 16.33
N ASN A 75 14.40 -0.50 15.93
CA ASN A 75 13.86 -0.51 14.57
C ASN A 75 12.48 0.15 14.53
N ARG A 76 12.06 0.52 13.33
CA ARG A 76 10.71 0.97 13.04
C ARG A 76 9.93 -0.15 12.36
N GLY A 77 8.77 -0.46 12.89
CA GLY A 77 7.80 -1.36 12.27
C GLY A 77 6.67 -0.55 11.61
N TYR A 78 6.07 -1.14 10.59
CA TYR A 78 4.90 -0.59 9.90
C TYR A 78 3.85 -1.68 9.69
N ARG A 79 2.59 -1.30 9.74
CA ARG A 79 1.47 -2.11 9.30
C ARG A 79 0.57 -1.24 8.42
N ILE A 80 0.29 -1.69 7.21
CA ILE A 80 -0.62 -1.01 6.29
C ILE A 80 -1.89 -1.84 6.19
N GLU A 81 -3.00 -1.26 6.59
CA GLU A 81 -4.34 -1.82 6.45
C GLU A 81 -5.02 -1.09 5.29
N MET A 82 -4.95 -1.69 4.09
CA MET A 82 -5.31 -1.03 2.85
C MET A 82 -6.80 -1.04 2.60
N ASN A 83 -7.44 -2.21 2.65
CA ASN A 83 -8.85 -2.34 2.33
C ASN A 83 -9.45 -3.59 2.99
N SER A 84 -10.56 -3.43 3.71
CA SER A 84 -11.27 -4.50 4.42
C SER A 84 -12.55 -4.99 3.71
N ALA A 85 -12.84 -4.50 2.51
CA ALA A 85 -14.12 -4.77 1.82
C ALA A 85 -14.41 -6.26 1.58
N ILE A 86 -13.36 -7.08 1.42
CA ILE A 86 -13.51 -8.53 1.20
C ILE A 86 -13.07 -9.37 2.39
N GLY A 87 -12.77 -8.77 3.54
CA GLY A 87 -12.41 -9.48 4.77
C GLY A 87 -11.27 -8.83 5.55
N PRO A 88 -10.81 -9.46 6.63
CA PRO A 88 -9.75 -8.91 7.48
C PRO A 88 -8.43 -8.79 6.72
N TYR A 89 -7.63 -7.80 7.09
CA TYR A 89 -6.32 -7.55 6.49
C TYR A 89 -5.37 -8.72 6.69
N LYS A 90 -4.77 -9.21 5.59
CA LYS A 90 -3.78 -10.28 5.62
C LYS A 90 -2.80 -10.15 4.45
N GLY A 91 -1.53 -10.27 4.73
CA GLY A 91 -0.45 -10.27 3.74
C GLY A 91 0.80 -10.97 4.29
N GLY A 92 1.94 -10.66 3.71
CA GLY A 92 3.23 -11.21 4.09
C GLY A 92 3.98 -10.33 5.09
N LEU A 93 5.05 -10.90 5.65
CA LEU A 93 6.07 -10.18 6.43
C LEU A 93 7.28 -9.90 5.54
N ARG A 94 7.84 -8.70 5.66
CA ARG A 94 9.08 -8.34 4.99
C ARG A 94 10.08 -7.77 6.00
N PHE A 95 11.25 -8.38 6.08
CA PHE A 95 12.38 -7.91 6.88
C PHE A 95 13.49 -7.49 5.92
N HIS A 96 13.65 -6.20 5.71
CA HIS A 96 14.69 -5.68 4.83
C HIS A 96 15.03 -4.22 5.17
N PRO A 97 16.31 -3.80 5.06
CA PRO A 97 16.72 -2.42 5.35
C PRO A 97 16.08 -1.36 4.47
N SER A 98 15.73 -1.71 3.22
CA SER A 98 15.08 -0.80 2.27
C SER A 98 13.60 -0.54 2.56
N VAL A 99 13.01 -1.22 3.56
CA VAL A 99 11.59 -1.06 3.88
C VAL A 99 11.29 0.37 4.32
N ASN A 100 10.36 1.00 3.61
CA ASN A 100 9.83 2.32 3.89
C ASN A 100 8.31 2.32 3.66
N LEU A 101 7.65 3.43 3.94
CA LEU A 101 6.20 3.54 3.81
C LEU A 101 5.73 3.37 2.36
N SER A 102 6.45 3.94 1.39
CA SER A 102 6.13 3.84 -0.04
C SER A 102 6.09 2.39 -0.52
N ILE A 103 7.18 1.63 -0.24
CA ILE A 103 7.26 0.20 -0.59
C ILE A 103 6.14 -0.59 0.06
N LEU A 104 5.74 -0.26 1.30
CA LEU A 104 4.68 -0.98 1.98
C LEU A 104 3.30 -0.67 1.45
N LYS A 105 3.01 0.58 1.15
CA LYS A 105 1.76 0.97 0.50
C LYS A 105 1.66 0.34 -0.89
N PHE A 106 2.75 0.34 -1.65
CA PHE A 106 2.86 -0.39 -2.93
C PHE A 106 2.46 -1.86 -2.78
N LEU A 107 3.13 -2.58 -1.87
CA LEU A 107 2.87 -4.01 -1.66
C LEU A 107 1.44 -4.28 -1.15
N ALA A 108 0.92 -3.43 -0.26
CA ALA A 108 -0.44 -3.56 0.26
C ALA A 108 -1.48 -3.31 -0.84
N PHE A 109 -1.28 -2.29 -1.65
CA PHE A 109 -2.14 -1.93 -2.76
C PHE A 109 -2.23 -3.06 -3.81
N GLU A 110 -1.09 -3.55 -4.29
CA GLU A 110 -1.06 -4.70 -5.20
C GLU A 110 -1.71 -5.96 -4.60
N GLN A 111 -1.50 -6.19 -3.30
CA GLN A 111 -2.06 -7.36 -2.62
C GLN A 111 -3.59 -7.35 -2.61
N VAL A 112 -4.24 -6.18 -2.54
CA VAL A 112 -5.70 -6.07 -2.64
C VAL A 112 -6.20 -6.71 -3.94
N PHE A 113 -5.58 -6.37 -5.08
CA PHE A 113 -5.95 -6.94 -6.38
C PHE A 113 -5.63 -8.42 -6.49
N LYS A 114 -4.44 -8.84 -6.04
CA LYS A 114 -4.05 -10.26 -6.02
C LYS A 114 -5.06 -11.11 -5.24
N ASN A 115 -5.49 -10.63 -4.09
CA ASN A 115 -6.47 -11.34 -3.26
C ASN A 115 -7.87 -11.37 -3.89
N ALA A 116 -8.30 -10.26 -4.50
CA ALA A 116 -9.59 -10.21 -5.20
C ALA A 116 -9.63 -11.21 -6.38
N LEU A 117 -8.54 -11.31 -7.15
CA LEU A 117 -8.44 -12.22 -8.29
C LEU A 117 -8.36 -13.70 -7.89
N THR A 118 -7.79 -14.00 -6.73
CA THR A 118 -7.59 -15.38 -6.26
C THR A 118 -8.65 -15.85 -5.27
N ASN A 119 -9.67 -15.03 -4.98
CA ASN A 119 -10.67 -15.27 -3.93
C ASN A 119 -10.06 -15.52 -2.54
N ILE A 120 -8.84 -15.03 -2.29
CA ILE A 120 -8.20 -15.07 -0.97
C ILE A 120 -8.71 -13.87 -0.17
N LEU A 121 -9.53 -14.14 0.83
CA LEU A 121 -10.31 -13.16 1.58
C LEU A 121 -9.52 -12.35 2.62
N LYS A 122 -8.19 -12.18 2.49
CA LYS A 122 -7.42 -11.57 3.61
C LYS A 122 -6.18 -10.84 3.14
N VAL A 123 -6.00 -9.58 3.55
CA VAL A 123 -4.79 -8.79 3.30
C VAL A 123 -4.27 -8.14 4.58
N GLU A 124 -3.12 -8.57 5.03
CA GLU A 124 -2.33 -7.92 6.09
C GLU A 124 -0.86 -7.92 5.69
N ILE A 125 -0.19 -6.77 5.78
CA ILE A 125 1.27 -6.68 5.64
C ILE A 125 1.83 -6.11 6.94
N ILE A 126 2.59 -6.92 7.66
CA ILE A 126 3.38 -6.50 8.81
C ILE A 126 4.84 -6.51 8.38
N ILE A 127 5.52 -5.39 8.56
CA ILE A 127 6.92 -5.29 8.17
C ILE A 127 7.75 -4.68 9.28
N LYS A 128 8.85 -5.35 9.57
CA LYS A 128 9.90 -4.91 10.48
C LYS A 128 11.12 -4.49 9.65
N GLN A 129 11.53 -3.26 9.80
CA GLN A 129 12.81 -2.80 9.26
C GLN A 129 13.93 -3.25 10.18
N THR A 130 14.83 -4.11 9.69
CA THR A 130 16.11 -4.37 10.33
C THR A 130 17.18 -3.50 9.68
N ARG A 131 17.88 -2.67 10.45
CA ARG A 131 19.14 -2.08 9.97
C ARG A 131 20.20 -3.17 10.05
N ASN A 132 20.80 -3.51 8.94
CA ASN A 132 22.05 -4.27 8.97
C ASN A 132 23.11 -3.34 9.55
N ASN A 133 23.57 -3.63 10.75
CA ASN A 133 24.82 -3.05 11.21
C ASN A 133 25.94 -3.76 10.43
N VAL A 134 26.54 -3.03 9.49
CA VAL A 134 27.85 -3.36 8.94
C VAL A 134 28.90 -3.02 9.99
#